data_164722c37b33532a8ed9342c921e8d6c
#
_entry.id   164722c37b33532a8ed9342c921e8d6c
#
_cell.length_a   1.000
_cell.length_b   1.000
_cell.length_c   1.000
_cell.angle_alpha   90.00
_cell.angle_beta   90.00
_cell.angle_gamma   90.00
#
_symmetry.space_group_name_H-M   'P 1'
#
loop_
_entity.id
_entity.type
_entity.pdbx_description
1 polymer ?
#
loop_
_entity_poly.entity_id
_entity_poly.type
_entity_poly.pdbx_seq_one_letter_code
_entity_poly.pdbx_strand_id
1 'polypeptide(L)'
;MKNKILLLGLFCCSLISAKAQVLLDKGIGKNSFPIVSSSTNAVICFDGKDATVVRKSASLFVDDVRRVTGQELKMEESKPGKVSARYAIIAGTIGESGWIDVLASKNKIDTAAIAGSWERYMIEVVNNPVPGIKKAIVVAGSDRRGTAYGLLSISKAIGVSPWYWWADAPIKQQKQVSVKVDKFISKTPSVKFRGVFINDEDWGLYRWSKRNFEKERGNFGPR
;
A
#
# COMPACT_ATOMS: atom_id res chain seq x y z
N MET A 1 -38.87 54.83 2.90
CA MET A 1 -37.43 54.52 2.90
C MET A 1 -37.30 53.00 2.97
N LYS A 2 -36.88 52.38 1.90
CA LYS A 2 -36.82 50.90 1.78
C LYS A 2 -35.42 50.43 2.19
N ASN A 3 -35.31 49.77 3.31
CA ASN A 3 -34.06 49.12 3.72
C ASN A 3 -33.83 47.85 2.86
N LYS A 4 -32.87 47.91 1.97
CA LYS A 4 -32.36 46.75 1.27
C LYS A 4 -31.38 46.02 2.23
N ILE A 5 -31.82 44.92 2.81
CA ILE A 5 -30.95 43.98 3.52
C ILE A 5 -30.14 43.25 2.47
N LEU A 6 -28.86 43.60 2.41
CA LEU A 6 -27.88 42.91 1.58
C LEU A 6 -27.55 41.58 2.27
N LEU A 7 -28.14 40.49 1.80
CA LEU A 7 -27.79 39.15 2.25
C LEU A 7 -26.44 38.80 1.60
N LEU A 8 -25.36 39.07 2.35
CA LEU A 8 -24.02 38.65 1.97
C LEU A 8 -23.94 37.14 2.28
N GLY A 9 -24.24 36.32 1.27
CA GLY A 9 -24.04 34.89 1.35
C GLY A 9 -22.57 34.58 1.55
N LEU A 10 -22.22 34.21 2.77
CA LEU A 10 -20.92 33.64 3.10
C LEU A 10 -20.84 32.30 2.38
N PHE A 11 -20.36 32.32 1.15
CA PHE A 11 -19.98 31.12 0.42
C PHE A 11 -18.70 30.60 1.11
N CYS A 12 -18.91 29.82 2.17
CA CYS A 12 -17.85 29.09 2.83
C CYS A 12 -17.32 28.07 1.81
N CYS A 13 -16.34 28.49 0.99
CA CYS A 13 -15.50 27.61 0.22
C CYS A 13 -14.78 26.71 1.22
N SER A 14 -15.40 25.63 1.62
CA SER A 14 -14.72 24.49 2.21
C SER A 14 -13.70 24.06 1.18
N LEU A 15 -12.46 24.51 1.34
CA LEU A 15 -11.30 23.95 0.68
C LEU A 15 -11.26 22.49 1.07
N ILE A 16 -11.95 21.67 0.29
CA ILE A 16 -11.77 20.21 0.34
C ILE A 16 -10.34 20.01 -0.10
N SER A 17 -9.44 19.93 0.87
CA SER A 17 -8.08 19.50 0.62
C SER A 17 -8.20 18.13 -0.02
N ALA A 18 -8.11 18.10 -1.35
CA ALA A 18 -8.06 16.87 -2.11
C ALA A 18 -6.82 16.12 -1.61
N LYS A 19 -7.06 15.16 -0.71
CA LYS A 19 -5.98 14.35 -0.17
C LYS A 19 -5.41 13.57 -1.32
N ALA A 20 -4.11 13.73 -1.58
CA ALA A 20 -3.41 12.90 -2.54
C ALA A 20 -3.76 11.44 -2.26
N GLN A 21 -4.41 10.80 -3.21
CA GLN A 21 -4.74 9.38 -3.16
C GLN A 21 -3.73 8.64 -4.02
N VAL A 22 -3.43 7.40 -3.66
CA VAL A 22 -2.72 6.50 -4.57
C VAL A 22 -3.68 6.23 -5.73
N LEU A 23 -3.34 6.72 -6.90
CA LEU A 23 -4.16 6.64 -8.11
C LEU A 23 -3.50 5.71 -9.12
N LEU A 24 -4.31 4.89 -9.77
CA LEU A 24 -3.86 4.14 -10.93
C LEU A 24 -3.65 5.11 -12.09
N ASP A 25 -2.42 5.19 -12.60
CA ASP A 25 -2.09 5.97 -13.78
C ASP A 25 -2.07 5.05 -15.02
N LYS A 26 -2.75 5.47 -16.07
CA LYS A 26 -2.78 4.77 -17.35
C LYS A 26 -1.62 5.14 -18.27
N GLY A 27 -0.75 6.04 -17.83
CA GLY A 27 0.38 6.54 -18.59
C GLY A 27 1.63 6.80 -17.75
N ILE A 28 2.77 6.97 -18.40
CA ILE A 28 4.04 7.33 -17.73
C ILE A 28 4.10 8.85 -17.66
N GLY A 29 3.65 9.43 -16.56
CA GLY A 29 3.76 10.86 -16.28
C GLY A 29 4.89 11.19 -15.30
N LYS A 30 5.15 12.49 -15.09
CA LYS A 30 6.26 12.99 -14.25
C LYS A 30 6.27 12.39 -12.84
N ASN A 31 5.12 12.18 -12.24
CA ASN A 31 4.96 11.64 -10.88
C ASN A 31 4.42 10.20 -10.87
N SER A 32 4.40 9.51 -12.03
CA SER A 32 3.98 8.13 -12.06
C SER A 32 5.15 7.19 -11.76
N PHE A 33 4.81 6.09 -11.09
CA PHE A 33 5.74 5.03 -10.76
C PHE A 33 5.27 3.74 -11.43
N PRO A 34 6.05 3.17 -12.37
CA PRO A 34 5.72 1.90 -12.98
C PRO A 34 6.00 0.75 -12.02
N ILE A 35 4.98 -0.04 -11.74
CA ILE A 35 5.11 -1.30 -10.98
C ILE A 35 5.46 -2.42 -11.95
N VAL A 36 4.71 -2.52 -13.07
CA VAL A 36 4.97 -3.42 -14.18
C VAL A 36 4.93 -2.63 -15.47
N SER A 37 5.98 -2.73 -16.27
CA SER A 37 6.06 -2.07 -17.58
C SER A 37 6.57 -3.04 -18.63
N SER A 38 6.53 -2.64 -19.91
CA SER A 38 7.04 -3.46 -21.03
C SER A 38 8.55 -3.73 -20.95
N SER A 39 9.30 -2.89 -20.26
CA SER A 39 10.77 -2.96 -20.23
C SER A 39 11.34 -3.45 -18.90
N THR A 40 10.62 -3.29 -17.80
CA THR A 40 11.11 -3.68 -16.47
C THR A 40 9.99 -3.70 -15.44
N ASN A 41 10.11 -4.58 -14.47
CA ASN A 41 9.27 -4.65 -13.30
C ASN A 41 9.97 -4.01 -12.11
N ALA A 42 9.22 -3.45 -11.17
CA ALA A 42 9.75 -2.99 -9.91
C ALA A 42 10.17 -4.19 -9.04
N VAL A 43 11.14 -3.95 -8.16
CA VAL A 43 11.55 -4.89 -7.12
C VAL A 43 10.96 -4.43 -5.79
N ILE A 44 10.40 -5.31 -5.00
CA ILE A 44 9.95 -4.97 -3.64
C ILE A 44 11.07 -5.26 -2.64
N CYS A 45 11.45 -4.22 -1.87
CA CYS A 45 12.52 -4.27 -0.88
C CYS A 45 11.96 -4.06 0.53
N PHE A 46 12.38 -4.88 1.47
CA PHE A 46 12.06 -4.75 2.88
C PHE A 46 13.20 -5.28 3.74
N ASP A 47 13.23 -4.88 5.02
CA ASP A 47 14.23 -5.34 5.97
C ASP A 47 13.74 -6.63 6.66
N GLY A 48 14.58 -7.66 6.69
CA GLY A 48 14.27 -8.92 7.37
C GLY A 48 14.13 -8.80 8.89
N LYS A 49 14.60 -7.68 9.47
CA LYS A 49 14.42 -7.39 10.89
C LYS A 49 13.06 -6.80 11.23
N ASP A 50 12.34 -6.25 10.22
CA ASP A 50 11.02 -5.71 10.41
C ASP A 50 10.03 -6.84 10.76
N ALA A 51 8.88 -6.48 11.30
CA ALA A 51 7.88 -7.45 11.75
C ALA A 51 7.43 -8.39 10.62
N THR A 52 7.16 -9.65 10.94
CA THR A 52 6.73 -10.70 10.00
C THR A 52 5.53 -10.27 9.14
N VAL A 53 4.62 -9.44 9.67
CA VAL A 53 3.47 -8.94 8.92
C VAL A 53 3.89 -8.08 7.71
N VAL A 54 5.03 -7.37 7.78
CA VAL A 54 5.55 -6.58 6.65
C VAL A 54 5.96 -7.50 5.51
N ARG A 55 6.73 -8.56 5.79
CA ARG A 55 7.09 -9.58 4.80
C ARG A 55 5.85 -10.27 4.21
N LYS A 56 4.88 -10.63 5.06
CA LYS A 56 3.61 -11.23 4.60
C LYS A 56 2.83 -10.29 3.69
N SER A 57 2.74 -9.02 4.04
CA SER A 57 2.04 -8.02 3.22
C SER A 57 2.76 -7.75 1.90
N ALA A 58 4.11 -7.81 1.89
CA ALA A 58 4.89 -7.74 0.66
C ALA A 58 4.59 -8.93 -0.26
N SER A 59 4.51 -10.15 0.29
CA SER A 59 4.14 -11.36 -0.46
C SER A 59 2.72 -11.25 -1.03
N LEU A 60 1.74 -10.82 -0.23
CA LEU A 60 0.37 -10.60 -0.71
C LEU A 60 0.31 -9.56 -1.83
N PHE A 61 1.09 -8.47 -1.71
CA PHE A 61 1.17 -7.46 -2.76
C PHE A 61 1.76 -8.03 -4.07
N VAL A 62 2.81 -8.85 -4.00
CA VAL A 62 3.37 -9.54 -5.16
C VAL A 62 2.34 -10.44 -5.82
N ASP A 63 1.59 -11.21 -5.03
CA ASP A 63 0.48 -12.03 -5.53
C ASP A 63 -0.61 -11.19 -6.20
N ASP A 64 -0.93 -10.02 -5.65
CA ASP A 64 -1.92 -9.11 -6.22
C ASP A 64 -1.45 -8.54 -7.56
N VAL A 65 -0.18 -8.14 -7.66
CA VAL A 65 0.40 -7.70 -8.94
C VAL A 65 0.35 -8.83 -9.97
N ARG A 66 0.66 -10.06 -9.57
CA ARG A 66 0.57 -11.23 -10.44
C ARG A 66 -0.87 -11.48 -10.91
N ARG A 67 -1.85 -11.34 -10.03
CA ARG A 67 -3.28 -11.45 -10.40
C ARG A 67 -3.71 -10.40 -11.41
N VAL A 68 -3.20 -9.18 -11.28
CA VAL A 68 -3.55 -8.08 -12.18
C VAL A 68 -2.81 -8.17 -13.52
N THR A 69 -1.53 -8.60 -13.53
CA THR A 69 -0.67 -8.45 -14.72
C THR A 69 -0.16 -9.75 -15.31
N GLY A 70 -0.29 -10.86 -14.59
CA GLY A 70 0.39 -12.11 -14.91
C GLY A 70 1.91 -12.09 -14.66
N GLN A 71 2.46 -10.95 -14.15
CA GLN A 71 3.88 -10.78 -13.89
C GLN A 71 4.16 -10.87 -12.39
N GLU A 72 5.26 -11.52 -12.05
CA GLU A 72 5.71 -11.61 -10.65
C GLU A 72 6.82 -10.59 -10.38
N LEU A 73 6.71 -9.88 -9.26
CA LEU A 73 7.74 -8.99 -8.78
C LEU A 73 8.79 -9.77 -7.97
N LYS A 74 10.06 -9.41 -8.15
CA LYS A 74 11.13 -9.93 -7.31
C LYS A 74 11.00 -9.35 -5.90
N MET A 75 11.04 -10.21 -4.89
CA MET A 75 11.13 -9.82 -3.48
C MET A 75 12.59 -9.84 -3.02
N GLU A 76 13.02 -8.75 -2.39
CA GLU A 76 14.37 -8.59 -1.85
C GLU A 76 14.32 -8.29 -0.36
N GLU A 77 14.58 -9.30 0.44
CA GLU A 77 14.86 -9.13 1.86
C GLU A 77 16.31 -8.69 2.01
N SER A 78 16.53 -7.37 2.19
CA SER A 78 17.87 -6.80 2.09
C SER A 78 18.00 -5.50 2.85
N LYS A 79 19.25 -5.06 3.01
CA LYS A 79 19.61 -3.76 3.57
C LYS A 79 19.77 -2.70 2.46
N PRO A 80 19.64 -1.39 2.79
CA PRO A 80 19.90 -0.30 1.85
C PRO A 80 21.29 -0.41 1.20
N GLY A 81 21.36 -0.16 -0.11
CA GLY A 81 22.60 -0.20 -0.87
C GLY A 81 23.04 -1.61 -1.35
N LYS A 82 22.27 -2.65 -1.06
CA LYS A 82 22.54 -4.02 -1.53
C LYS A 82 21.72 -4.42 -2.77
N VAL A 83 20.79 -3.58 -3.18
CA VAL A 83 19.91 -3.83 -4.32
C VAL A 83 20.21 -2.85 -5.44
N SER A 84 20.30 -3.36 -6.67
CA SER A 84 20.37 -2.55 -7.89
C SER A 84 19.11 -2.77 -8.70
N ALA A 85 18.33 -1.70 -8.87
CA ALA A 85 17.08 -1.73 -9.62
C ALA A 85 16.76 -0.36 -10.21
N ARG A 86 16.12 -0.34 -11.39
CA ARG A 86 15.60 0.91 -11.95
C ARG A 86 14.43 1.43 -11.11
N TYR A 87 13.54 0.54 -10.70
CA TYR A 87 12.36 0.84 -9.89
C TYR A 87 12.29 -0.08 -8.68
N ALA A 88 12.02 0.46 -7.52
CA ALA A 88 11.83 -0.32 -6.30
C ALA A 88 10.59 0.13 -5.54
N ILE A 89 9.93 -0.79 -4.85
CA ILE A 89 8.94 -0.51 -3.83
C ILE A 89 9.62 -0.81 -2.51
N ILE A 90 9.85 0.22 -1.71
CA ILE A 90 10.54 0.10 -0.42
C ILE A 90 9.48 0.16 0.67
N ALA A 91 9.31 -0.91 1.40
CA ALA A 91 8.34 -0.99 2.49
C ALA A 91 9.04 -1.21 3.83
N GLY A 92 8.59 -0.50 4.86
CA GLY A 92 9.14 -0.67 6.19
C GLY A 92 8.48 0.16 7.28
N THR A 93 8.79 -0.21 8.50
CA THR A 93 8.29 0.42 9.71
C THR A 93 9.34 1.36 10.30
N ILE A 94 8.92 2.54 10.75
CA ILE A 94 9.81 3.53 11.40
C ILE A 94 10.46 2.89 12.63
N GLY A 95 11.79 3.00 12.74
CA GLY A 95 12.58 2.47 13.86
C GLY A 95 12.82 0.95 13.84
N GLU A 96 12.17 0.22 12.92
CA GLU A 96 12.34 -1.23 12.76
C GLU A 96 13.01 -1.60 11.44
N SER A 97 12.83 -0.75 10.42
CA SER A 97 13.35 -0.96 9.08
C SER A 97 14.52 -0.04 8.77
N GLY A 98 15.72 -0.63 8.60
CA GLY A 98 16.89 0.13 8.15
C GLY A 98 16.69 0.85 6.81
N TRP A 99 15.76 0.42 5.97
CA TRP A 99 15.39 1.15 4.75
C TRP A 99 14.75 2.50 5.07
N ILE A 100 13.77 2.50 5.96
CA ILE A 100 13.04 3.72 6.32
C ILE A 100 13.94 4.67 7.11
N ASP A 101 14.72 4.14 8.05
CA ASP A 101 15.62 4.94 8.90
C ASP A 101 16.73 5.60 8.08
N VAL A 102 17.31 4.91 7.11
CA VAL A 102 18.31 5.49 6.20
C VAL A 102 17.69 6.58 5.30
N LEU A 103 16.49 6.36 4.79
CA LEU A 103 15.83 7.37 3.95
C LEU A 103 15.45 8.61 4.76
N ALA A 104 14.97 8.45 5.98
CA ALA A 104 14.64 9.54 6.89
C ALA A 104 15.91 10.31 7.31
N SER A 105 16.97 9.64 7.73
CA SER A 105 18.24 10.27 8.15
C SER A 105 18.94 11.06 7.03
N LYS A 106 18.71 10.67 5.76
CA LYS A 106 19.20 11.39 4.58
C LYS A 106 18.23 12.43 4.04
N ASN A 107 17.19 12.77 4.77
CA ASN A 107 16.13 13.71 4.36
C ASN A 107 15.52 13.37 2.99
N LYS A 108 15.45 12.07 2.65
CA LYS A 108 14.79 11.61 1.43
C LYS A 108 13.28 11.45 1.61
N ILE A 109 12.85 11.20 2.84
CA ILE A 109 11.45 11.17 3.27
C ILE A 109 11.32 11.90 4.61
N ASP A 110 10.16 12.50 4.84
CA ASP A 110 9.80 13.08 6.14
C ASP A 110 8.70 12.24 6.80
N THR A 111 9.06 11.54 7.86
CA THR A 111 8.17 10.65 8.61
C THR A 111 7.49 11.32 9.81
N ALA A 112 7.80 12.60 10.11
CA ALA A 112 7.30 13.30 11.29
C ALA A 112 5.76 13.31 11.39
N ALA A 113 5.09 13.41 10.25
CA ALA A 113 3.63 13.44 10.19
C ALA A 113 2.94 12.14 10.67
N ILE A 114 3.66 11.02 10.72
CA ILE A 114 3.11 9.71 11.12
C ILE A 114 3.83 9.12 12.33
N ALA A 115 5.02 9.60 12.68
CA ALA A 115 5.79 9.11 13.83
C ALA A 115 4.97 9.18 15.13
N GLY A 116 5.10 8.16 15.98
CA GLY A 116 4.36 8.07 17.24
C GLY A 116 2.85 7.84 17.13
N SER A 117 2.30 7.83 15.92
CA SER A 117 0.90 7.50 15.67
C SER A 117 0.73 5.98 15.57
N TRP A 118 -0.50 5.49 15.67
CA TRP A 118 -0.81 4.08 15.47
C TRP A 118 -1.50 3.85 14.12
N GLU A 119 -1.08 2.80 13.43
CA GLU A 119 -1.62 2.31 12.17
C GLU A 119 -1.68 3.37 11.04
N ARG A 120 -0.79 4.36 11.10
CA ARG A 120 -0.64 5.32 10.00
C ARG A 120 0.45 4.90 9.04
N TYR A 121 0.35 5.36 7.83
CA TYR A 121 1.38 5.18 6.81
C TYR A 121 1.46 6.37 5.89
N MET A 122 2.59 6.50 5.23
CA MET A 122 2.79 7.40 4.12
C MET A 122 3.27 6.64 2.90
N ILE A 123 2.94 7.17 1.73
CA ILE A 123 3.40 6.66 0.44
C ILE A 123 3.87 7.87 -0.37
N GLU A 124 5.10 7.83 -0.85
CA GLU A 124 5.62 8.86 -1.75
C GLU A 124 6.62 8.28 -2.75
N VAL A 125 6.80 8.99 -3.87
CA VAL A 125 7.77 8.64 -4.90
C VAL A 125 9.06 9.41 -4.66
N VAL A 126 10.17 8.67 -4.48
CA VAL A 126 11.50 9.22 -4.22
C VAL A 126 12.43 8.91 -5.38
N ASN A 127 13.07 9.95 -5.93
CA ASN A 127 14.11 9.78 -6.94
C ASN A 127 15.47 9.58 -6.25
N ASN A 128 16.25 8.63 -6.76
CA ASN A 128 17.56 8.25 -6.22
C ASN A 128 17.52 8.07 -4.69
N PRO A 129 16.67 7.17 -4.17
CA PRO A 129 16.52 6.98 -2.73
C PRO A 129 17.82 6.54 -2.08
N VAL A 130 18.48 5.58 -2.68
CA VAL A 130 19.80 5.07 -2.27
C VAL A 130 20.62 4.71 -3.50
N PRO A 131 21.96 4.58 -3.42
CA PRO A 131 22.79 4.08 -4.50
C PRO A 131 22.24 2.75 -5.05
N GLY A 132 22.22 2.60 -6.35
CA GLY A 132 21.71 1.41 -7.04
C GLY A 132 20.22 1.47 -7.40
N ILE A 133 19.42 2.37 -6.83
CA ILE A 133 17.98 2.51 -7.16
C ILE A 133 17.71 3.89 -7.76
N LYS A 134 17.18 3.93 -8.98
CA LYS A 134 16.90 5.22 -9.66
C LYS A 134 15.64 5.90 -9.16
N LYS A 135 14.57 5.13 -8.91
CA LYS A 135 13.29 5.66 -8.42
C LYS A 135 12.60 4.62 -7.55
N ALA A 136 12.04 5.05 -6.46
CA ALA A 136 11.26 4.18 -5.59
C ALA A 136 9.93 4.80 -5.20
N ILE A 137 8.93 3.94 -5.01
CA ILE A 137 7.79 4.25 -4.17
C ILE A 137 8.12 3.77 -2.76
N VAL A 138 8.04 4.66 -1.79
CA VAL A 138 8.35 4.36 -0.40
C VAL A 138 7.04 4.25 0.37
N VAL A 139 6.87 3.14 1.07
CA VAL A 139 5.77 2.87 1.99
C VAL A 139 6.34 2.82 3.39
N ALA A 140 6.18 3.88 4.15
CA ALA A 140 6.62 3.96 5.54
C ALA A 140 5.42 3.88 6.48
N GLY A 141 5.44 2.93 7.41
CA GLY A 141 4.43 2.80 8.46
C GLY A 141 4.89 3.39 9.78
N SER A 142 3.98 3.99 10.54
CA SER A 142 4.23 4.40 11.93
C SER A 142 4.41 3.20 12.86
N ASP A 143 3.83 2.07 12.47
CA ASP A 143 3.99 0.76 13.06
C ASP A 143 3.84 -0.33 11.97
N ARG A 144 4.04 -1.58 12.35
CA ARG A 144 3.99 -2.75 11.46
C ARG A 144 2.65 -2.90 10.71
N ARG A 145 1.54 -2.50 11.32
CA ARG A 145 0.21 -2.58 10.70
C ARG A 145 0.01 -1.42 9.72
N GLY A 146 0.52 -0.24 10.05
CA GLY A 146 0.56 0.89 9.12
C GLY A 146 1.31 0.54 7.84
N THR A 147 2.48 -0.11 7.94
CA THR A 147 3.25 -0.58 6.78
C THR A 147 2.43 -1.55 5.93
N ALA A 148 1.79 -2.53 6.57
CA ALA A 148 0.92 -3.49 5.89
C ALA A 148 -0.25 -2.79 5.16
N TYR A 149 -0.92 -1.86 5.81
CA TYR A 149 -2.02 -1.10 5.20
C TYR A 149 -1.55 -0.24 4.03
N GLY A 150 -0.35 0.32 4.12
CA GLY A 150 0.27 1.07 3.03
C GLY A 150 0.44 0.21 1.77
N LEU A 151 1.00 -0.99 1.90
CA LEU A 151 1.14 -1.93 0.78
C LEU A 151 -0.23 -2.34 0.21
N LEU A 152 -1.19 -2.71 1.06
CA LEU A 152 -2.53 -3.10 0.63
C LEU A 152 -3.31 -1.95 0.00
N SER A 153 -3.00 -0.69 0.34
CA SER A 153 -3.60 0.45 -0.33
C SER A 153 -3.12 0.58 -1.79
N ILE A 154 -1.88 0.18 -2.08
CA ILE A 154 -1.39 0.09 -3.45
C ILE A 154 -2.08 -1.07 -4.18
N SER A 155 -2.25 -2.25 -3.54
CA SER A 155 -3.05 -3.35 -4.09
C SER A 155 -4.44 -2.88 -4.51
N LYS A 156 -5.11 -2.12 -3.65
CA LYS A 156 -6.41 -1.52 -3.97
C LYS A 156 -6.34 -0.56 -5.17
N ALA A 157 -5.31 0.28 -5.23
CA ALA A 157 -5.13 1.25 -6.32
C ALA A 157 -4.91 0.58 -7.67
N ILE A 158 -4.23 -0.57 -7.72
CA ILE A 158 -4.03 -1.35 -8.94
C ILE A 158 -5.23 -2.23 -9.32
N GLY A 159 -6.31 -2.21 -8.54
CA GLY A 159 -7.58 -2.84 -8.87
C GLY A 159 -7.89 -4.14 -8.13
N VAL A 160 -7.14 -4.49 -7.08
CA VAL A 160 -7.45 -5.65 -6.24
C VAL A 160 -8.33 -5.22 -5.08
N SER A 161 -9.58 -5.62 -5.12
CA SER A 161 -10.53 -5.38 -4.04
C SER A 161 -10.33 -6.38 -2.89
N PRO A 162 -10.45 -5.98 -1.61
CA PRO A 162 -10.50 -6.93 -0.50
C PRO A 162 -11.65 -7.94 -0.63
N TRP A 163 -12.71 -7.59 -1.37
CA TRP A 163 -13.83 -8.49 -1.69
C TRP A 163 -13.48 -9.61 -2.68
N TYR A 164 -12.27 -9.58 -3.27
CA TYR A 164 -11.75 -10.70 -4.03
C TYR A 164 -11.77 -12.00 -3.21
N TRP A 165 -11.38 -11.94 -1.93
CA TRP A 165 -11.35 -13.08 -1.04
C TRP A 165 -12.74 -13.55 -0.58
N TRP A 166 -13.63 -12.60 -0.29
CA TRP A 166 -14.87 -12.88 0.39
C TRP A 166 -16.09 -12.99 -0.54
N ALA A 167 -16.05 -12.32 -1.67
CA ALA A 167 -17.18 -12.19 -2.58
C ALA A 167 -16.80 -12.41 -4.05
N ASP A 168 -15.69 -13.10 -4.30
CA ASP A 168 -15.21 -13.42 -5.66
C ASP A 168 -15.18 -12.19 -6.61
N ALA A 169 -14.89 -10.99 -6.07
CA ALA A 169 -14.85 -9.77 -6.86
C ALA A 169 -13.81 -9.91 -7.99
N PRO A 170 -14.20 -9.71 -9.26
CA PRO A 170 -13.31 -9.97 -10.38
C PRO A 170 -12.14 -8.96 -10.42
N ILE A 171 -10.95 -9.44 -10.77
CA ILE A 171 -9.77 -8.63 -10.99
C ILE A 171 -9.61 -8.38 -12.49
N LYS A 172 -9.57 -7.10 -12.88
CA LYS A 172 -9.36 -6.72 -14.28
C LYS A 172 -7.89 -6.90 -14.66
N GLN A 173 -7.64 -7.74 -15.66
CA GLN A 173 -6.30 -7.95 -16.21
C GLN A 173 -5.77 -6.70 -16.91
N GLN A 174 -4.49 -6.40 -16.71
CA GLN A 174 -3.77 -5.28 -17.30
C GLN A 174 -2.35 -5.74 -17.71
N LYS A 175 -1.87 -5.32 -18.87
CA LYS A 175 -0.51 -5.65 -19.33
C LYS A 175 0.57 -4.86 -18.57
N GLN A 176 0.24 -3.65 -18.15
CA GLN A 176 1.14 -2.74 -17.45
C GLN A 176 0.37 -2.03 -16.35
N VAL A 177 1.05 -1.75 -15.26
CA VAL A 177 0.47 -1.09 -14.10
C VAL A 177 1.43 -0.04 -13.56
N SER A 178 0.93 1.18 -13.40
CA SER A 178 1.62 2.29 -12.76
C SER A 178 0.72 2.94 -11.73
N VAL A 179 1.30 3.52 -10.71
CA VAL A 179 0.57 4.33 -9.72
C VAL A 179 1.09 5.75 -9.73
N LYS A 180 0.17 6.71 -9.59
CA LYS A 180 0.50 8.11 -9.45
C LYS A 180 0.25 8.52 -8.01
N VAL A 181 1.29 9.05 -7.39
CA VAL A 181 1.24 9.57 -6.04
C VAL A 181 2.31 10.65 -5.89
N ASP A 182 1.96 11.81 -5.34
CA ASP A 182 2.95 12.79 -4.91
C ASP A 182 3.43 12.44 -3.50
N LYS A 183 2.62 12.74 -2.51
CA LYS A 183 2.80 12.31 -1.13
C LYS A 183 1.43 12.02 -0.54
N PHE A 184 1.22 10.79 -0.14
CA PHE A 184 0.00 10.37 0.56
C PHE A 184 0.32 10.11 2.03
N ILE A 185 -0.49 10.65 2.92
CA ILE A 185 -0.42 10.40 4.36
C ILE A 185 -1.79 9.95 4.82
N SER A 186 -1.86 8.75 5.40
CA SER A 186 -3.11 8.21 5.94
C SER A 186 -3.58 8.98 7.16
N LYS A 187 -4.88 8.95 7.44
CA LYS A 187 -5.41 9.36 8.73
C LYS A 187 -5.16 8.28 9.77
N THR A 188 -5.12 8.65 11.03
CA THR A 188 -5.26 7.70 12.14
C THR A 188 -6.65 7.09 12.08
N PRO A 189 -6.80 5.77 12.22
CA PRO A 189 -8.12 5.16 12.35
C PRO A 189 -8.90 5.75 13.53
N SER A 190 -10.20 5.95 13.36
CA SER A 190 -11.05 6.57 14.37
C SER A 190 -11.26 5.70 15.61
N VAL A 191 -11.10 4.38 15.48
CA VAL A 191 -11.21 3.42 16.59
C VAL A 191 -9.99 2.49 16.59
N LYS A 192 -9.46 2.21 17.78
CA LYS A 192 -8.26 1.39 17.97
C LYS A 192 -8.52 -0.08 17.69
N PHE A 193 -9.61 -0.61 18.23
CA PHE A 193 -9.95 -2.02 18.06
C PHE A 193 -11.00 -2.16 16.97
N ARG A 194 -10.64 -2.92 15.94
CA ARG A 194 -11.47 -3.22 14.78
C ARG A 194 -11.34 -4.71 14.50
N GLY A 195 -12.42 -5.33 14.12
CA GLY A 195 -12.43 -6.74 13.81
C GLY A 195 -13.64 -7.11 12.96
N VAL A 196 -13.62 -8.34 12.49
CA VAL A 196 -14.72 -8.99 11.81
C VAL A 196 -15.07 -10.24 12.63
N PHE A 197 -16.32 -10.40 12.95
CA PHE A 197 -16.81 -11.66 13.48
C PHE A 197 -17.14 -12.57 12.29
N ILE A 198 -16.58 -13.77 12.30
CA ILE A 198 -16.84 -14.78 11.29
C ILE A 198 -17.37 -16.01 12.01
N ASN A 199 -18.58 -16.41 11.63
CA ASN A 199 -19.12 -17.67 12.07
C ASN A 199 -18.46 -18.80 11.28
N ASP A 200 -17.79 -19.74 11.97
CA ASP A 200 -17.06 -20.86 11.37
C ASP A 200 -17.83 -22.18 11.36
N GLU A 201 -19.12 -22.15 11.70
CA GLU A 201 -20.01 -23.28 11.60
C GLU A 201 -20.23 -23.74 10.15
N ASP A 202 -20.87 -24.90 9.96
CA ASP A 202 -21.08 -25.56 8.66
C ASP A 202 -21.66 -24.67 7.56
N TRP A 203 -22.50 -23.71 7.92
CA TRP A 203 -23.12 -22.75 7.00
C TRP A 203 -22.31 -21.48 6.75
N GLY A 204 -21.29 -21.24 7.59
CA GLY A 204 -20.46 -20.04 7.51
C GLY A 204 -19.12 -20.27 6.80
N LEU A 205 -18.02 -20.10 7.54
CA LEU A 205 -16.66 -20.13 7.03
C LEU A 205 -16.21 -21.49 6.51
N TYR A 206 -16.77 -22.60 7.02
CA TYR A 206 -16.31 -23.96 6.73
C TYR A 206 -16.21 -24.25 5.22
N ARG A 207 -17.28 -24.02 4.46
CA ARG A 207 -17.29 -24.30 3.01
C ARG A 207 -16.32 -23.45 2.23
N TRP A 208 -16.21 -22.17 2.60
CA TRP A 208 -15.27 -21.24 1.99
C TRP A 208 -13.82 -21.62 2.31
N SER A 209 -13.51 -21.91 3.56
CA SER A 209 -12.19 -22.30 4.04
C SER A 209 -11.73 -23.60 3.38
N LYS A 210 -12.56 -24.62 3.34
CA LYS A 210 -12.28 -25.90 2.67
C LYS A 210 -11.95 -25.72 1.18
N ARG A 211 -12.69 -24.87 0.49
CA ARG A 211 -12.48 -24.58 -0.94
C ARG A 211 -11.15 -23.87 -1.21
N ASN A 212 -10.74 -22.97 -0.32
CA ASN A 212 -9.60 -22.10 -0.58
C ASN A 212 -8.29 -22.56 0.04
N PHE A 213 -8.32 -23.31 1.16
CA PHE A 213 -7.10 -23.61 1.94
C PHE A 213 -6.82 -25.09 2.15
N GLU A 214 -7.81 -25.93 2.25
CA GLU A 214 -7.61 -27.34 2.60
C GLU A 214 -8.35 -28.32 1.68
N LYS A 215 -8.02 -28.26 0.40
CA LYS A 215 -8.62 -29.17 -0.58
C LYS A 215 -8.37 -30.65 -0.25
N GLU A 216 -7.25 -30.96 0.40
CA GLU A 216 -6.80 -32.33 0.64
C GLU A 216 -7.11 -32.84 2.06
N ARG A 217 -7.20 -31.97 3.06
CA ARG A 217 -7.38 -32.36 4.46
C ARG A 217 -8.82 -32.45 4.93
N GLY A 218 -9.75 -31.94 4.16
CA GLY A 218 -11.19 -32.09 4.46
C GLY A 218 -11.71 -31.30 5.66
N ASN A 219 -10.86 -30.71 6.47
CA ASN A 219 -11.20 -29.98 7.68
C ASN A 219 -10.60 -28.59 7.65
N PHE A 220 -11.25 -27.68 8.26
CA PHE A 220 -10.93 -26.28 8.61
C PHE A 220 -9.64 -25.72 8.03
N GLY A 221 -9.75 -24.61 7.33
CA GLY A 221 -8.63 -23.78 6.95
C GLY A 221 -7.85 -23.25 8.16
N PRO A 222 -6.75 -22.53 7.92
CA PRO A 222 -5.90 -22.04 9.00
C PRO A 222 -6.71 -21.17 9.96
N ARG A 223 -6.73 -21.61 11.21
CA ARG A 223 -7.32 -20.89 12.32
C ARG A 223 -6.41 -19.77 12.81
#